data_62490c250b1ea18de50e31f7a3812c27
#
_entry.id   62490c250b1ea18de50e31f7a3812c27
#
_cell.length_a   1.000
_cell.length_b   1.000
_cell.length_c   1.000
_cell.angle_alpha   90.00
_cell.angle_beta   90.00
_cell.angle_gamma   90.00
#
_symmetry.space_group_name_H-M   'P 1'
#
loop_
_entity.id
_entity.type
_entity.pdbx_description
1 polymer ?
#
loop_
_entity_poly.entity_id
_entity_poly.type
_entity_poly.pdbx_seq_one_letter_code
_entity_poly.pdbx_strand_id
1 'polypeptide(L)'
;MSISILKQLDIKRLYQVSISLGYNHQQTWHNVILPLWLPKLRLAIFAVAGYGLAVVDVALIIGPTHPSTLSMLIWQWFTDGDLTQLPRAAAGAFLLLSIVIITFGLLRLAEWWRLSYAISWQYKGVIQQHPRRIPSPIATFFSRGLLLLPLIMLPILAIWSFALRWRFPDLLPSRYSDRFWQQQLEPLQQLVSNSITLALISSILALIMAIICLEYRQKYQRGIPTILIAIPMIAPQLSLLFGMQIAISFVAGQHFWLWVSWSHWLYVFPYIYLTLDGPWRSYDQRLDQTARSLGLNGWQTWWRVKFPQLKPALWLAFAVGCSVSLAQYLPTQMLGAGRVSTLTTEAVTLASGQDRRISAIYGLLQGLLPLVFFTLAMVFAQRKTSQTHITR
;
A
#
# COMPACT_ATOMS: atom_id res chain seq x y z
N MET A 1 6.98 -5.23 4.06
CA MET A 1 8.20 -5.12 3.24
C MET A 1 9.48 -4.99 4.07
N SER A 2 9.66 -3.99 4.92
CA SER A 2 10.93 -3.77 5.65
C SER A 2 11.37 -4.94 6.53
N ILE A 3 10.45 -5.56 7.27
CA ILE A 3 10.76 -6.69 8.17
C ILE A 3 11.18 -7.95 7.40
N SER A 4 10.57 -8.24 6.25
CA SER A 4 10.97 -9.39 5.43
C SER A 4 12.34 -9.20 4.79
N ILE A 5 12.68 -7.96 4.41
CA ILE A 5 14.00 -7.59 3.89
C ILE A 5 15.06 -7.71 5.00
N LEU A 6 14.75 -7.27 6.21
CA LEU A 6 15.64 -7.41 7.36
C LEU A 6 15.92 -8.88 7.72
N LYS A 7 14.92 -9.75 7.63
CA LYS A 7 15.10 -11.20 7.84
C LYS A 7 16.03 -11.84 6.80
N GLN A 8 16.04 -11.34 5.55
CA GLN A 8 16.92 -11.83 4.49
C GLN A 8 18.39 -11.41 4.67
N LEU A 9 18.68 -10.38 5.48
CA LEU A 9 20.02 -9.83 5.67
C LEU A 9 20.83 -10.53 6.79
N ASP A 10 20.27 -11.54 7.46
CA ASP A 10 20.90 -12.20 8.62
C ASP A 10 21.57 -11.21 9.59
N ILE A 11 20.75 -10.28 10.08
CA ILE A 11 21.22 -9.15 10.92
C ILE A 11 22.00 -9.64 12.14
N LYS A 12 21.61 -10.79 12.71
CA LYS A 12 22.28 -11.34 13.87
C LYS A 12 23.76 -11.63 13.57
N ARG A 13 24.04 -12.26 12.44
CA ARG A 13 25.40 -12.57 12.00
C ARG A 13 26.20 -11.32 11.68
N LEU A 14 25.62 -10.38 10.91
CA LEU A 14 26.27 -9.08 10.61
C LEU A 14 26.61 -8.32 11.89
N TYR A 15 25.71 -8.34 12.84
CA TYR A 15 25.87 -7.67 14.12
C TYR A 15 27.00 -8.31 14.95
N GLN A 16 27.04 -9.66 15.07
CA GLN A 16 28.08 -10.39 15.77
C GLN A 16 29.47 -10.13 15.16
N VAL A 17 29.58 -10.19 13.84
CA VAL A 17 30.83 -9.91 13.12
C VAL A 17 31.28 -8.46 13.36
N SER A 18 30.35 -7.50 13.32
CA SER A 18 30.71 -6.09 13.55
C SER A 18 31.21 -5.84 14.98
N ILE A 19 30.60 -6.47 15.98
CA ILE A 19 31.05 -6.36 17.37
C ILE A 19 32.43 -7.01 17.55
N SER A 20 32.68 -8.17 16.93
CA SER A 20 33.99 -8.82 16.99
C SER A 20 35.10 -7.98 16.36
N LEU A 21 34.74 -7.10 15.41
CA LEU A 21 35.64 -6.12 14.80
C LEU A 21 35.78 -4.83 15.63
N GLY A 22 35.15 -4.76 16.81
CA GLY A 22 35.26 -3.62 17.73
C GLY A 22 34.28 -2.47 17.46
N TYR A 23 33.29 -2.65 16.56
CA TYR A 23 32.28 -1.65 16.29
C TYR A 23 31.23 -1.61 17.41
N ASN A 24 30.80 -0.42 17.79
CA ASN A 24 29.67 -0.26 18.70
C ASN A 24 28.32 -0.44 17.99
N HIS A 25 27.22 -0.54 18.75
CA HIS A 25 25.85 -0.70 18.23
C HIS A 25 25.47 0.33 17.14
N GLN A 26 25.79 1.61 17.37
CA GLN A 26 25.44 2.68 16.43
C GLN A 26 26.26 2.61 15.15
N GLN A 27 27.55 2.34 15.26
CA GLN A 27 28.44 2.17 14.11
C GLN A 27 28.01 0.98 13.24
N THR A 28 27.70 -0.16 13.88
CA THR A 28 27.15 -1.33 13.19
C THR A 28 25.87 -1.00 12.44
N TRP A 29 24.93 -0.30 13.11
CA TRP A 29 23.66 0.04 12.48
C TRP A 29 23.85 1.03 11.33
N HIS A 30 24.56 2.15 11.55
CA HIS A 30 24.68 3.22 10.56
C HIS A 30 25.61 2.89 9.40
N ASN A 31 26.71 2.15 9.64
CA ASN A 31 27.76 1.97 8.64
C ASN A 31 27.79 0.55 8.04
N VAL A 32 27.10 -0.41 8.64
CA VAL A 32 27.04 -1.78 8.10
C VAL A 32 25.62 -2.15 7.70
N ILE A 33 24.65 -2.08 8.63
CA ILE A 33 23.29 -2.55 8.37
C ILE A 33 22.52 -1.61 7.45
N LEU A 34 22.50 -0.31 7.76
CA LEU A 34 21.75 0.69 7.01
C LEU A 34 22.16 0.77 5.53
N PRO A 35 23.45 0.76 5.17
CA PRO A 35 23.86 0.75 3.75
C PRO A 35 23.43 -0.49 2.97
N LEU A 36 23.34 -1.64 3.62
CA LEU A 36 22.84 -2.87 3.00
C LEU A 36 21.31 -2.92 2.87
N TRP A 37 20.63 -2.24 3.78
CA TRP A 37 19.17 -2.21 3.85
C TRP A 37 18.55 -1.12 2.97
N LEU A 38 19.15 0.07 2.93
CA LEU A 38 18.63 1.25 2.24
C LEU A 38 18.33 1.02 0.74
N PRO A 39 19.23 0.40 -0.06
CA PRO A 39 18.95 0.12 -1.48
C PRO A 39 17.75 -0.81 -1.70
N LYS A 40 17.51 -1.73 -0.76
CA LYS A 40 16.38 -2.66 -0.82
C LYS A 40 15.05 -1.99 -0.46
N LEU A 41 15.09 -0.88 0.30
CA LEU A 41 13.92 -0.06 0.64
C LEU A 41 13.59 1.01 -0.37
N ARG A 42 14.44 1.25 -1.36
CA ARG A 42 14.32 2.37 -2.32
C ARG A 42 12.93 2.50 -2.91
N LEU A 43 12.37 1.41 -3.44
CA LEU A 43 11.04 1.42 -4.04
C LEU A 43 9.95 1.81 -3.04
N ALA A 44 10.05 1.33 -1.80
CA ALA A 44 9.10 1.69 -0.74
C ALA A 44 9.21 3.17 -0.35
N ILE A 45 10.44 3.71 -0.27
CA ILE A 45 10.69 5.12 0.02
C ILE A 45 10.14 6.00 -1.12
N PHE A 46 10.38 5.63 -2.38
CA PHE A 46 9.84 6.35 -3.54
C PHE A 46 8.32 6.31 -3.58
N ALA A 47 7.70 5.15 -3.28
CA ALA A 47 6.25 5.04 -3.21
C ALA A 47 5.64 5.95 -2.13
N VAL A 48 6.23 5.97 -0.92
CA VAL A 48 5.77 6.84 0.16
C VAL A 48 5.94 8.32 -0.20
N ALA A 49 7.10 8.69 -0.78
CA ALA A 49 7.35 10.07 -1.18
C ALA A 49 6.42 10.51 -2.34
N GLY A 50 6.24 9.66 -3.35
CA GLY A 50 5.34 9.94 -4.48
C GLY A 50 3.89 10.07 -4.05
N TYR A 51 3.41 9.15 -3.21
CA TYR A 51 2.06 9.23 -2.63
C TYR A 51 1.89 10.49 -1.79
N GLY A 52 2.83 10.78 -0.87
CA GLY A 52 2.73 11.94 0.01
C GLY A 52 2.70 13.29 -0.71
N LEU A 53 3.39 13.41 -1.87
CA LEU A 53 3.36 14.61 -2.70
C LEU A 53 2.08 14.74 -3.55
N ALA A 54 1.45 13.61 -3.89
CA ALA A 54 0.34 13.56 -4.84
C ALA A 54 -1.02 13.27 -4.20
N VAL A 55 -1.08 13.06 -2.90
CA VAL A 55 -2.32 12.69 -2.18
C VAL A 55 -3.34 13.83 -2.24
N VAL A 56 -4.58 13.49 -2.62
CA VAL A 56 -5.72 14.41 -2.71
C VAL A 56 -6.78 14.10 -1.68
N ASP A 57 -7.14 12.83 -1.52
CA ASP A 57 -8.18 12.34 -0.62
C ASP A 57 -7.93 12.75 0.84
N VAL A 58 -6.71 12.58 1.34
CA VAL A 58 -6.33 13.02 2.68
C VAL A 58 -6.35 14.54 2.78
N ALA A 59 -5.89 15.26 1.74
CA ALA A 59 -5.88 16.72 1.71
C ALA A 59 -7.32 17.29 1.67
N LEU A 60 -8.27 16.60 1.03
CA LEU A 60 -9.69 16.97 1.02
C LEU A 60 -10.31 16.89 2.42
N ILE A 61 -9.89 15.92 3.24
CA ILE A 61 -10.50 15.68 4.57
C ILE A 61 -9.88 16.56 5.65
N ILE A 62 -8.54 16.65 5.69
CA ILE A 62 -7.81 17.29 6.80
C ILE A 62 -6.85 18.39 6.35
N GLY A 63 -6.70 18.61 5.04
CA GLY A 63 -5.79 19.62 4.52
C GLY A 63 -6.31 21.03 4.67
N PRO A 64 -5.41 22.03 4.61
CA PRO A 64 -5.82 23.44 4.61
C PRO A 64 -6.53 23.79 3.30
N THR A 65 -7.58 24.61 3.39
CA THR A 65 -8.29 25.13 2.21
C THR A 65 -7.51 26.26 1.53
N HIS A 66 -6.84 27.08 2.31
CA HIS A 66 -6.00 28.20 1.83
C HIS A 66 -4.75 28.38 2.72
N PRO A 67 -3.52 28.30 2.16
CA PRO A 67 -3.21 27.85 0.81
C PRO A 67 -3.42 26.33 0.67
N SER A 68 -3.99 25.91 -0.44
CA SER A 68 -4.16 24.48 -0.76
C SER A 68 -2.84 23.84 -1.19
N THR A 69 -2.72 22.51 -1.05
CA THR A 69 -1.60 21.77 -1.62
C THR A 69 -1.67 21.81 -3.15
N LEU A 70 -0.52 21.63 -3.84
CA LEU A 70 -0.49 21.63 -5.29
C LEU A 70 -1.41 20.54 -5.87
N SER A 71 -1.41 19.34 -5.30
CA SER A 71 -2.29 18.24 -5.72
C SER A 71 -3.78 18.62 -5.57
N MET A 72 -4.14 19.30 -4.48
CA MET A 72 -5.50 19.78 -4.26
C MET A 72 -5.88 20.88 -5.25
N LEU A 73 -4.98 21.82 -5.54
CA LEU A 73 -5.21 22.87 -6.51
C LEU A 73 -5.44 22.32 -7.94
N ILE A 74 -4.63 21.31 -8.34
CA ILE A 74 -4.83 20.61 -9.61
C ILE A 74 -6.19 19.93 -9.65
N TRP A 75 -6.59 19.29 -8.55
CA TRP A 75 -7.89 18.65 -8.41
C TRP A 75 -9.04 19.66 -8.53
N GLN A 76 -8.92 20.83 -7.90
CA GLN A 76 -9.90 21.91 -8.02
C GLN A 76 -10.05 22.38 -9.47
N TRP A 77 -8.95 22.67 -10.18
CA TRP A 77 -8.98 23.03 -11.60
C TRP A 77 -9.58 21.95 -12.49
N PHE A 78 -9.37 20.68 -12.13
CA PHE A 78 -9.90 19.55 -12.89
C PHE A 78 -11.40 19.38 -12.70
N THR A 79 -11.92 19.64 -11.50
CA THR A 79 -13.34 19.51 -11.16
C THR A 79 -14.13 20.82 -11.34
N ASP A 80 -13.48 21.88 -11.80
CA ASP A 80 -14.14 23.14 -12.09
C ASP A 80 -15.12 22.98 -13.27
N GLY A 81 -16.28 23.64 -13.18
CA GLY A 81 -17.25 23.66 -14.28
C GLY A 81 -16.78 24.44 -15.51
N ASP A 82 -15.75 25.28 -15.37
CA ASP A 82 -15.14 26.03 -16.45
C ASP A 82 -14.08 25.17 -17.18
N LEU A 83 -14.40 24.71 -18.38
CA LEU A 83 -13.50 23.90 -19.22
C LEU A 83 -12.18 24.64 -19.57
N THR A 84 -12.11 25.96 -19.43
CA THR A 84 -10.87 26.72 -19.65
C THR A 84 -9.81 26.42 -18.57
N GLN A 85 -10.19 25.84 -17.44
CA GLN A 85 -9.27 25.39 -16.39
C GLN A 85 -8.58 24.06 -16.70
N LEU A 86 -9.08 23.26 -17.61
CA LEU A 86 -8.48 21.94 -17.97
C LEU A 86 -7.02 22.04 -18.44
N PRO A 87 -6.61 23.01 -19.32
CA PRO A 87 -5.21 23.19 -19.66
C PRO A 87 -4.33 23.56 -18.44
N ARG A 88 -4.87 24.32 -17.48
CA ARG A 88 -4.16 24.63 -16.22
C ARG A 88 -4.01 23.40 -15.36
N ALA A 89 -5.04 22.57 -15.24
CA ALA A 89 -4.96 21.29 -14.54
C ALA A 89 -3.91 20.36 -15.17
N ALA A 90 -3.86 20.30 -16.51
CA ALA A 90 -2.85 19.52 -17.24
C ALA A 90 -1.44 20.04 -16.97
N ALA A 91 -1.20 21.34 -17.08
CA ALA A 91 0.09 21.97 -16.77
C ALA A 91 0.50 21.71 -15.31
N GLY A 92 -0.44 21.84 -14.37
CA GLY A 92 -0.25 21.49 -12.96
C GLY A 92 0.14 20.03 -12.75
N ALA A 93 -0.49 19.10 -13.45
CA ALA A 93 -0.16 17.67 -13.40
C ALA A 93 1.26 17.38 -13.91
N PHE A 94 1.72 18.06 -14.97
CA PHE A 94 3.10 17.98 -15.44
C PHE A 94 4.09 18.59 -14.43
N LEU A 95 3.74 19.71 -13.83
CA LEU A 95 4.55 20.32 -12.76
C LEU A 95 4.68 19.37 -11.56
N LEU A 96 3.59 18.77 -11.12
CA LEU A 96 3.59 17.78 -10.02
C LEU A 96 4.47 16.57 -10.37
N LEU A 97 4.36 16.03 -11.58
CA LEU A 97 5.20 14.95 -12.06
C LEU A 97 6.69 15.34 -12.02
N SER A 98 7.01 16.56 -12.46
CA SER A 98 8.38 17.09 -12.44
C SER A 98 8.93 17.19 -11.01
N ILE A 99 8.14 17.70 -10.07
CA ILE A 99 8.49 17.78 -8.64
C ILE A 99 8.77 16.38 -8.07
N VAL A 100 7.94 15.41 -8.39
CA VAL A 100 8.14 14.02 -7.94
C VAL A 100 9.43 13.43 -8.51
N ILE A 101 9.70 13.63 -9.80
CA ILE A 101 10.95 13.16 -10.43
C ILE A 101 12.19 13.83 -9.78
N ILE A 102 12.13 15.14 -9.55
CA ILE A 102 13.21 15.87 -8.86
C ILE A 102 13.40 15.32 -7.44
N THR A 103 12.31 15.10 -6.70
CA THR A 103 12.37 14.53 -5.34
C THR A 103 13.01 13.13 -5.35
N PHE A 104 12.68 12.28 -6.32
CA PHE A 104 13.32 10.96 -6.46
C PHE A 104 14.80 11.08 -6.78
N GLY A 105 15.18 12.04 -7.64
CA GLY A 105 16.58 12.37 -7.93
C GLY A 105 17.34 12.78 -6.67
N LEU A 106 16.75 13.67 -5.85
CA LEU A 106 17.34 14.11 -4.59
C LEU A 106 17.46 12.97 -3.56
N LEU A 107 16.42 12.14 -3.42
CA LEU A 107 16.46 10.96 -2.56
C LEU A 107 17.53 9.96 -3.02
N ARG A 108 17.67 9.78 -4.33
CA ARG A 108 18.71 8.91 -4.91
C ARG A 108 20.10 9.47 -4.68
N LEU A 109 20.28 10.78 -4.79
CA LEU A 109 21.54 11.47 -4.52
C LEU A 109 21.91 11.35 -3.02
N ALA A 110 20.94 11.55 -2.13
CA ALA A 110 21.13 11.39 -0.69
C ALA A 110 21.49 9.93 -0.33
N GLU A 111 20.85 8.95 -0.97
CA GLU A 111 21.20 7.53 -0.83
C GLU A 111 22.64 7.29 -1.29
N TRP A 112 23.02 7.79 -2.47
CA TRP A 112 24.37 7.63 -3.01
C TRP A 112 25.43 8.26 -2.10
N TRP A 113 25.20 9.46 -1.60
CA TRP A 113 26.09 10.12 -0.63
C TRP A 113 26.24 9.29 0.63
N ARG A 114 25.14 8.78 1.14
CA ARG A 114 25.15 7.97 2.36
C ARG A 114 25.91 6.66 2.19
N LEU A 115 25.76 6.00 1.05
CA LEU A 115 26.48 4.77 0.70
C LEU A 115 27.98 5.04 0.54
N SER A 116 28.35 6.08 -0.20
CA SER A 116 29.74 6.47 -0.43
C SER A 116 30.43 6.83 0.89
N TYR A 117 29.73 7.55 1.77
CA TYR A 117 30.24 7.87 3.10
C TYR A 117 30.46 6.60 3.95
N ALA A 118 29.53 5.67 3.94
CA ALA A 118 29.67 4.43 4.71
C ALA A 118 30.85 3.58 4.22
N ILE A 119 31.05 3.47 2.91
CA ILE A 119 32.19 2.77 2.30
C ILE A 119 33.51 3.46 2.70
N SER A 120 33.60 4.77 2.52
CA SER A 120 34.81 5.54 2.89
C SER A 120 35.14 5.41 4.36
N TRP A 121 34.13 5.39 5.23
CA TRP A 121 34.30 5.20 6.67
C TRP A 121 34.81 3.80 7.01
N GLN A 122 34.31 2.75 6.35
CA GLN A 122 34.78 1.37 6.53
C GLN A 122 36.25 1.22 6.14
N TYR A 123 36.70 1.85 5.06
CA TYR A 123 38.10 1.84 4.65
C TYR A 123 39.04 2.57 5.64
N LYS A 124 38.58 3.60 6.29
CA LYS A 124 39.40 4.37 7.25
C LYS A 124 39.60 3.66 8.58
N GLY A 125 38.82 2.63 8.90
CA GLY A 125 38.94 1.84 10.11
C GLY A 125 38.74 2.62 11.43
N VAL A 126 38.07 3.78 11.38
CA VAL A 126 37.89 4.65 12.56
C VAL A 126 36.92 4.02 13.53
N ILE A 127 37.42 3.54 14.66
CA ILE A 127 36.63 3.03 15.78
C ILE A 127 36.41 4.17 16.77
N GLN A 128 35.18 4.70 16.82
CA GLN A 128 34.83 5.69 17.83
C GLN A 128 34.60 5.01 19.18
N GLN A 129 35.40 5.36 20.17
CA GLN A 129 35.33 4.77 21.51
C GLN A 129 34.15 5.26 22.35
N HIS A 130 33.49 6.37 21.98
CA HIS A 130 32.40 6.92 22.78
C HIS A 130 31.02 6.65 22.11
N PRO A 131 30.15 5.86 22.76
CA PRO A 131 28.79 5.67 22.26
C PRO A 131 27.97 6.93 22.53
N ARG A 132 27.56 7.66 21.46
CA ARG A 132 26.42 8.58 21.56
C ARG A 132 25.16 7.71 21.72
N ARG A 133 24.71 7.53 22.95
CA ARG A 133 23.43 6.88 23.23
C ARG A 133 22.31 7.80 22.77
N ILE A 134 21.68 7.48 21.64
CA ILE A 134 20.36 8.03 21.36
C ILE A 134 19.43 7.38 22.40
N PRO A 135 18.66 8.16 23.18
CA PRO A 135 17.77 7.58 24.17
C PRO A 135 16.78 6.62 23.48
N SER A 136 16.98 5.33 23.66
CA SER A 136 16.12 4.27 23.11
C SER A 136 14.65 4.42 23.53
N PRO A 137 14.29 4.99 24.71
CA PRO A 137 12.90 5.16 25.14
C PRO A 137 12.10 6.09 24.21
N ILE A 138 12.72 7.16 23.71
CA ILE A 138 12.01 8.11 22.81
C ILE A 138 11.66 7.45 21.47
N ALA A 139 12.61 6.76 20.84
CA ALA A 139 12.34 6.05 19.58
C ALA A 139 11.29 4.93 19.76
N THR A 140 11.34 4.24 20.91
CA THR A 140 10.36 3.19 21.26
C THR A 140 8.98 3.78 21.53
N PHE A 141 8.90 4.92 22.21
CA PHE A 141 7.65 5.63 22.46
C PHE A 141 6.99 6.08 21.15
N PHE A 142 7.76 6.73 20.26
CA PHE A 142 7.25 7.15 18.94
C PHE A 142 6.80 5.98 18.08
N SER A 143 7.57 4.89 18.02
CA SER A 143 7.19 3.72 17.22
C SER A 143 5.94 3.02 17.76
N ARG A 144 5.78 2.92 19.07
CA ARG A 144 4.56 2.38 19.71
C ARG A 144 3.38 3.32 19.55
N GLY A 145 3.58 4.64 19.68
CA GLY A 145 2.53 5.64 19.47
C GLY A 145 1.97 5.62 18.06
N LEU A 146 2.84 5.52 17.04
CA LEU A 146 2.42 5.38 15.64
C LEU A 146 1.61 4.10 15.38
N LEU A 147 1.90 3.00 16.07
CA LEU A 147 1.14 1.76 15.93
C LEU A 147 -0.20 1.79 16.68
N LEU A 148 -0.25 2.52 17.80
CA LEU A 148 -1.48 2.63 18.62
C LEU A 148 -2.49 3.62 18.03
N LEU A 149 -2.04 4.62 17.29
CA LEU A 149 -2.92 5.66 16.75
C LEU A 149 -4.09 5.11 15.90
N PRO A 150 -3.87 4.24 14.89
CA PRO A 150 -4.98 3.65 14.14
C PRO A 150 -5.89 2.77 15.00
N LEU A 151 -5.32 2.09 15.99
CA LEU A 151 -6.07 1.23 16.91
C LEU A 151 -7.03 2.03 17.80
N ILE A 152 -6.65 3.25 18.18
CA ILE A 152 -7.49 4.16 18.99
C ILE A 152 -8.56 4.83 18.10
N MET A 153 -8.26 5.11 16.83
CA MET A 153 -9.22 5.75 15.93
C MET A 153 -10.46 4.91 15.67
N LEU A 154 -10.35 3.59 15.52
CA LEU A 154 -11.49 2.71 15.27
C LEU A 154 -12.54 2.74 16.40
N PRO A 155 -12.19 2.59 17.71
CA PRO A 155 -13.15 2.77 18.80
C PRO A 155 -13.79 4.16 18.83
N ILE A 156 -13.03 5.21 18.56
CA ILE A 156 -13.56 6.58 18.51
C ILE A 156 -14.62 6.71 17.41
N LEU A 157 -14.34 6.21 16.20
CA LEU A 157 -15.31 6.20 15.11
C LEU A 157 -16.54 5.36 15.45
N ALA A 158 -16.36 4.21 16.12
CA ALA A 158 -17.46 3.38 16.59
C ALA A 158 -18.35 4.14 17.58
N ILE A 159 -17.76 4.82 18.56
CA ILE A 159 -18.52 5.65 19.52
C ILE A 159 -19.26 6.79 18.79
N TRP A 160 -18.59 7.50 17.87
CA TRP A 160 -19.22 8.57 17.09
C TRP A 160 -20.38 8.07 16.22
N SER A 161 -20.29 6.89 15.63
CA SER A 161 -21.33 6.32 14.76
C SER A 161 -22.66 6.06 15.48
N PHE A 162 -22.63 5.84 16.80
CA PHE A 162 -23.83 5.65 17.64
C PHE A 162 -24.19 6.88 18.48
N ALA A 163 -23.38 7.96 18.44
CA ALA A 163 -23.60 9.13 19.27
C ALA A 163 -24.80 9.95 18.78
N LEU A 164 -25.91 9.97 19.52
CA LEU A 164 -27.04 10.87 19.22
C LEU A 164 -26.74 12.29 19.69
N ARG A 165 -26.14 12.45 20.85
CA ARG A 165 -25.81 13.75 21.45
C ARG A 165 -24.46 13.66 22.16
N TRP A 166 -23.46 14.35 21.61
CA TRP A 166 -22.15 14.49 22.23
C TRP A 166 -21.75 15.96 22.25
N ARG A 167 -21.63 16.54 23.42
CA ARG A 167 -21.28 17.95 23.62
C ARG A 167 -20.01 18.06 24.45
N PHE A 168 -19.17 19.01 24.09
CA PHE A 168 -18.06 19.43 24.93
C PHE A 168 -18.62 20.00 26.26
N PRO A 169 -18.01 19.68 27.44
CA PRO A 169 -16.75 18.96 27.66
C PRO A 169 -16.90 17.45 27.93
N ASP A 170 -18.03 16.82 27.61
CA ASP A 170 -18.29 15.42 27.94
C ASP A 170 -17.29 14.49 27.23
N LEU A 171 -16.70 13.55 27.98
CA LEU A 171 -15.75 12.55 27.44
C LEU A 171 -16.46 11.46 26.63
N LEU A 172 -17.73 11.19 26.90
CA LEU A 172 -18.56 10.20 26.21
C LEU A 172 -19.90 10.80 25.80
N PRO A 173 -20.58 10.25 24.78
CA PRO A 173 -21.90 10.71 24.38
C PRO A 173 -22.92 10.56 25.50
N SER A 174 -23.76 11.58 25.71
CA SER A 174 -24.84 11.55 26.71
C SER A 174 -26.04 10.69 26.27
N ARG A 175 -26.20 10.45 24.95
CA ARG A 175 -27.21 9.58 24.38
C ARG A 175 -26.68 8.83 23.17
N TYR A 176 -27.02 7.53 23.07
CA TYR A 176 -26.70 6.64 21.94
C TYR A 176 -27.97 6.33 21.14
N SER A 177 -27.86 6.12 19.86
CA SER A 177 -28.93 5.70 18.96
C SER A 177 -28.37 5.02 17.72
N ASP A 178 -29.07 4.03 17.21
CA ASP A 178 -28.80 3.33 15.95
C ASP A 178 -29.49 3.96 14.75
N ARG A 179 -30.24 5.07 14.96
CA ARG A 179 -31.04 5.75 13.92
C ARG A 179 -30.23 6.08 12.68
N PHE A 180 -28.98 6.54 12.83
CA PHE A 180 -28.13 6.90 11.70
C PHE A 180 -27.72 5.66 10.90
N TRP A 181 -27.47 4.54 11.56
CA TRP A 181 -27.22 3.26 10.92
C TRP A 181 -28.43 2.80 10.11
N GLN A 182 -29.64 2.86 10.71
CA GLN A 182 -30.88 2.48 10.03
C GLN A 182 -31.14 3.34 8.79
N GLN A 183 -30.91 4.64 8.87
CA GLN A 183 -31.09 5.58 7.75
C GLN A 183 -30.08 5.35 6.61
N GLN A 184 -28.90 4.82 6.91
CA GLN A 184 -27.83 4.59 5.94
C GLN A 184 -27.77 3.15 5.42
N LEU A 185 -28.59 2.22 5.92
CA LEU A 185 -28.50 0.80 5.56
C LEU A 185 -28.63 0.55 4.05
N GLU A 186 -29.63 1.15 3.40
CA GLU A 186 -29.88 0.95 1.98
C GLU A 186 -28.74 1.49 1.09
N PRO A 187 -28.31 2.76 1.19
CA PRO A 187 -27.17 3.24 0.43
C PRO A 187 -25.87 2.50 0.76
N LEU A 188 -25.62 2.15 2.02
CA LEU A 188 -24.44 1.40 2.43
C LEU A 188 -24.35 0.04 1.77
N GLN A 189 -25.46 -0.70 1.66
CA GLN A 189 -25.47 -2.01 1.04
C GLN A 189 -24.97 -1.96 -0.42
N GLN A 190 -25.42 -0.99 -1.18
CA GLN A 190 -24.97 -0.81 -2.57
C GLN A 190 -23.50 -0.39 -2.65
N LEU A 191 -23.07 0.58 -1.82
CA LEU A 191 -21.70 1.08 -1.80
C LEU A 191 -20.69 0.00 -1.39
N VAL A 192 -21.02 -0.78 -0.36
CA VAL A 192 -20.20 -1.90 0.10
C VAL A 192 -20.13 -2.99 -0.97
N SER A 193 -21.26 -3.33 -1.61
CA SER A 193 -21.31 -4.30 -2.70
C SER A 193 -20.43 -3.86 -3.88
N ASN A 194 -20.55 -2.61 -4.33
CA ASN A 194 -19.73 -2.05 -5.39
C ASN A 194 -18.24 -2.10 -5.04
N SER A 195 -17.88 -1.67 -3.80
CA SER A 195 -16.50 -1.66 -3.32
C SER A 195 -15.90 -3.05 -3.27
N ILE A 196 -16.65 -4.04 -2.75
CA ILE A 196 -16.21 -5.44 -2.69
C ILE A 196 -16.06 -6.01 -4.10
N THR A 197 -17.02 -5.76 -4.99
CA THR A 197 -16.98 -6.24 -6.38
C THR A 197 -15.74 -5.72 -7.11
N LEU A 198 -15.47 -4.40 -7.03
CA LEU A 198 -14.27 -3.81 -7.62
C LEU A 198 -12.98 -4.38 -7.00
N ALA A 199 -12.96 -4.55 -5.68
CA ALA A 199 -11.81 -5.11 -4.98
C ALA A 199 -11.53 -6.56 -5.40
N LEU A 200 -12.57 -7.39 -5.54
CA LEU A 200 -12.44 -8.77 -5.98
C LEU A 200 -11.98 -8.86 -7.43
N ILE A 201 -12.64 -8.16 -8.35
CA ILE A 201 -12.30 -8.19 -9.79
C ILE A 201 -10.85 -7.74 -9.99
N SER A 202 -10.49 -6.56 -9.48
CA SER A 202 -9.15 -6.01 -9.66
C SER A 202 -8.06 -6.87 -9.02
N SER A 203 -8.32 -7.42 -7.82
CA SER A 203 -7.33 -8.24 -7.10
C SER A 203 -7.17 -9.63 -7.72
N ILE A 204 -8.24 -10.26 -8.20
CA ILE A 204 -8.15 -11.56 -8.90
C ILE A 204 -7.37 -11.39 -10.20
N LEU A 205 -7.69 -10.39 -11.03
CA LEU A 205 -6.99 -10.12 -12.27
C LEU A 205 -5.50 -9.81 -12.02
N ALA A 206 -5.21 -8.98 -11.02
CA ALA A 206 -3.85 -8.64 -10.64
C ALA A 206 -3.07 -9.85 -10.09
N LEU A 207 -3.72 -10.72 -9.32
CA LEU A 207 -3.12 -11.94 -8.79
C LEU A 207 -2.75 -12.92 -9.91
N ILE A 208 -3.66 -13.15 -10.85
CA ILE A 208 -3.43 -14.02 -12.02
C ILE A 208 -2.25 -13.47 -12.83
N MET A 209 -2.26 -12.17 -13.15
CA MET A 209 -1.18 -11.55 -13.93
C MET A 209 0.16 -11.61 -13.18
N ALA A 210 0.18 -11.37 -11.88
CA ALA A 210 1.40 -11.46 -11.07
C ALA A 210 1.97 -12.89 -11.05
N ILE A 211 1.12 -13.91 -10.92
CA ILE A 211 1.54 -15.32 -10.99
C ILE A 211 2.15 -15.60 -12.36
N ILE A 212 1.50 -15.21 -13.45
CA ILE A 212 2.01 -15.41 -14.81
C ILE A 212 3.38 -14.75 -14.99
N CYS A 213 3.52 -13.49 -14.58
CA CYS A 213 4.79 -12.75 -14.66
C CYS A 213 5.91 -13.39 -13.83
N LEU A 214 5.60 -13.87 -12.62
CA LEU A 214 6.56 -14.51 -11.72
C LEU A 214 6.98 -15.91 -12.22
N GLU A 215 6.03 -16.70 -12.75
CA GLU A 215 6.32 -18.00 -13.38
C GLU A 215 7.18 -17.82 -14.64
N TYR A 216 6.83 -16.85 -15.49
CA TYR A 216 7.60 -16.54 -16.69
C TYR A 216 9.04 -16.15 -16.31
N ARG A 217 9.22 -15.26 -15.33
CA ARG A 217 10.55 -14.86 -14.85
C ARG A 217 11.35 -16.04 -14.31
N GLN A 218 10.70 -16.93 -13.56
CA GLN A 218 11.37 -18.09 -12.97
C GLN A 218 11.80 -19.10 -14.05
N LYS A 219 10.96 -19.31 -15.05
CA LYS A 219 11.22 -20.28 -16.13
C LYS A 219 12.30 -19.79 -17.11
N TYR A 220 12.21 -18.54 -17.54
CA TYR A 220 13.09 -18.01 -18.60
C TYR A 220 14.23 -17.16 -18.07
N GLN A 221 14.34 -16.96 -16.76
CA GLN A 221 15.32 -16.07 -16.12
C GLN A 221 15.30 -14.63 -16.68
N ARG A 222 14.22 -14.26 -17.34
CA ARG A 222 13.94 -12.96 -17.93
C ARG A 222 12.62 -12.45 -17.35
N GLY A 223 12.60 -11.21 -16.94
CA GLY A 223 11.39 -10.61 -16.37
C GLY A 223 11.32 -9.13 -16.65
N ILE A 224 10.14 -8.56 -16.48
CA ILE A 224 9.93 -7.13 -16.54
C ILE A 224 10.72 -6.50 -15.37
N PRO A 225 11.53 -5.46 -15.61
CA PRO A 225 12.20 -4.73 -14.54
C PRO A 225 11.20 -4.29 -13.48
N THR A 226 11.50 -4.56 -12.22
CA THR A 226 10.59 -4.25 -11.08
C THR A 226 10.21 -2.77 -11.05
N ILE A 227 11.07 -1.88 -11.53
CA ILE A 227 10.80 -0.44 -11.62
C ILE A 227 9.62 -0.15 -12.56
N LEU A 228 9.52 -0.83 -13.71
CA LEU A 228 8.42 -0.66 -14.66
C LEU A 228 7.08 -1.11 -14.05
N ILE A 229 7.10 -2.21 -13.31
CA ILE A 229 5.91 -2.70 -12.58
C ILE A 229 5.48 -1.70 -11.51
N ALA A 230 6.44 -1.04 -10.88
CA ALA A 230 6.17 -0.10 -9.79
C ALA A 230 5.76 1.32 -10.26
N ILE A 231 5.82 1.63 -11.56
CA ILE A 231 5.46 2.96 -12.08
C ILE A 231 4.09 3.44 -11.57
N PRO A 232 2.99 2.66 -11.65
CA PRO A 232 1.69 3.14 -11.17
C PRO A 232 1.64 3.45 -9.68
N MET A 233 2.51 2.80 -8.89
CA MET A 233 2.61 3.02 -7.44
C MET A 233 3.46 4.25 -7.09
N ILE A 234 4.42 4.59 -7.94
CA ILE A 234 5.43 5.64 -7.70
C ILE A 234 5.02 6.96 -8.33
N ALA A 235 4.42 6.92 -9.54
CA ALA A 235 4.02 8.12 -10.26
C ALA A 235 2.83 8.82 -9.58
N PRO A 236 2.74 10.18 -9.68
CA PRO A 236 1.61 10.91 -9.17
C PRO A 236 0.31 10.41 -9.76
N GLN A 237 -0.62 10.00 -8.88
CA GLN A 237 -1.87 9.38 -9.29
C GLN A 237 -2.70 10.29 -10.20
N LEU A 238 -2.78 11.60 -9.87
CA LEU A 238 -3.47 12.59 -10.69
C LEU A 238 -2.92 12.67 -12.11
N SER A 239 -1.59 12.71 -12.27
CA SER A 239 -0.95 12.84 -13.59
C SER A 239 -1.23 11.62 -14.48
N LEU A 240 -1.19 10.40 -13.89
CA LEU A 240 -1.51 9.17 -14.62
C LEU A 240 -2.99 9.11 -15.00
N LEU A 241 -3.89 9.40 -14.07
CA LEU A 241 -5.34 9.35 -14.29
C LEU A 241 -5.79 10.39 -15.30
N PHE A 242 -5.18 11.58 -15.28
CA PHE A 242 -5.46 12.61 -16.28
C PHE A 242 -5.12 12.11 -17.70
N GLY A 243 -3.95 11.52 -17.88
CA GLY A 243 -3.56 10.88 -19.15
C GLY A 243 -4.50 9.75 -19.57
N MET A 244 -4.91 8.90 -18.62
CA MET A 244 -5.87 7.82 -18.87
C MET A 244 -7.24 8.36 -19.29
N GLN A 245 -7.72 9.41 -18.66
CA GLN A 245 -9.01 10.02 -18.99
C GLN A 245 -9.00 10.60 -20.41
N ILE A 246 -7.93 11.28 -20.81
CA ILE A 246 -7.76 11.75 -22.17
C ILE A 246 -7.75 10.55 -23.14
N ALA A 247 -7.01 9.49 -22.85
CA ALA A 247 -6.96 8.30 -23.70
C ALA A 247 -8.32 7.62 -23.84
N ILE A 248 -9.11 7.54 -22.77
CA ILE A 248 -10.44 6.95 -22.76
C ILE A 248 -11.44 7.81 -23.55
N SER A 249 -11.27 9.14 -23.60
CA SER A 249 -12.17 10.02 -24.35
C SER A 249 -12.19 9.75 -25.86
N PHE A 250 -11.13 9.13 -26.40
CA PHE A 250 -11.06 8.68 -27.79
C PHE A 250 -11.74 7.32 -28.04
N VAL A 251 -12.12 6.60 -26.98
CA VAL A 251 -12.77 5.30 -27.09
C VAL A 251 -14.28 5.47 -26.97
N ALA A 252 -15.00 5.09 -28.02
CA ALA A 252 -16.46 5.17 -28.02
C ALA A 252 -17.06 4.20 -26.98
N GLY A 253 -18.02 4.70 -26.18
CA GLY A 253 -18.80 3.89 -25.26
C GLY A 253 -18.70 4.31 -23.79
N GLN A 254 -19.82 4.18 -23.07
CA GLN A 254 -19.96 4.59 -21.66
C GLN A 254 -19.75 3.38 -20.73
N HIS A 255 -18.60 2.70 -20.82
CA HIS A 255 -18.31 1.52 -20.00
C HIS A 255 -17.57 1.90 -18.69
N PHE A 256 -18.20 2.72 -17.85
CA PHE A 256 -17.58 3.25 -16.63
C PHE A 256 -17.04 2.17 -15.68
N TRP A 257 -17.80 1.09 -15.48
CA TRP A 257 -17.37 -0.04 -14.64
C TRP A 257 -16.09 -0.71 -15.15
N LEU A 258 -15.96 -0.85 -16.45
CA LEU A 258 -14.77 -1.44 -17.07
C LEU A 258 -13.54 -0.55 -16.86
N TRP A 259 -13.67 0.75 -17.07
CA TRP A 259 -12.57 1.70 -16.91
C TRP A 259 -12.13 1.85 -15.46
N VAL A 260 -13.09 1.89 -14.54
CA VAL A 260 -12.80 1.90 -13.10
C VAL A 260 -12.12 0.60 -12.70
N SER A 261 -12.63 -0.56 -13.10
CA SER A 261 -12.02 -1.87 -12.79
C SER A 261 -10.61 -1.99 -13.36
N TRP A 262 -10.39 -1.51 -14.58
CA TRP A 262 -9.07 -1.49 -15.21
C TRP A 262 -8.08 -0.59 -14.46
N SER A 263 -8.51 0.59 -14.05
CA SER A 263 -7.65 1.49 -13.27
C SER A 263 -7.32 0.91 -11.90
N HIS A 264 -8.30 0.33 -11.20
CA HIS A 264 -8.04 -0.38 -9.94
C HIS A 264 -7.03 -1.51 -10.11
N TRP A 265 -7.20 -2.34 -11.17
CA TRP A 265 -6.24 -3.39 -11.50
C TRP A 265 -4.82 -2.83 -11.73
N LEU A 266 -4.69 -1.72 -12.45
CA LEU A 266 -3.39 -1.09 -12.73
C LEU A 266 -2.66 -0.69 -11.44
N TYR A 267 -3.38 -0.12 -10.47
CA TYR A 267 -2.79 0.28 -9.18
C TYR A 267 -2.59 -0.90 -8.22
N VAL A 268 -3.44 -1.92 -8.25
CA VAL A 268 -3.37 -3.11 -7.39
C VAL A 268 -2.23 -4.04 -7.80
N PHE A 269 -1.98 -4.19 -9.11
CA PHE A 269 -1.02 -5.12 -9.67
C PHE A 269 0.41 -4.99 -9.07
N PRO A 270 1.01 -3.81 -8.96
CA PRO A 270 2.33 -3.65 -8.36
C PRO A 270 2.41 -4.16 -6.92
N TYR A 271 1.39 -3.91 -6.12
CA TYR A 271 1.37 -4.32 -4.71
C TYR A 271 1.31 -5.84 -4.56
N ILE A 272 0.47 -6.50 -5.35
CA ILE A 272 0.38 -7.97 -5.38
C ILE A 272 1.70 -8.57 -5.86
N TYR A 273 2.25 -8.06 -6.98
CA TYR A 273 3.51 -8.55 -7.54
C TYR A 273 4.66 -8.45 -6.54
N LEU A 274 4.83 -7.29 -5.92
CA LEU A 274 5.89 -7.05 -4.92
C LEU A 274 5.71 -7.89 -3.65
N THR A 275 4.47 -8.18 -3.26
CA THR A 275 4.19 -9.04 -2.12
C THR A 275 4.59 -10.49 -2.41
N LEU A 276 4.38 -10.95 -3.64
CA LEU A 276 4.70 -12.32 -4.09
C LEU A 276 6.17 -12.49 -4.51
N ASP A 277 6.88 -11.44 -4.89
CA ASP A 277 8.26 -11.52 -5.40
C ASP A 277 9.22 -12.21 -4.42
N GLY A 278 9.15 -11.87 -3.13
CA GLY A 278 9.96 -12.48 -2.08
C GLY A 278 9.71 -13.99 -1.92
N PRO A 279 8.47 -14.43 -1.68
CA PRO A 279 8.10 -15.85 -1.61
C PRO A 279 8.48 -16.63 -2.86
N TRP A 280 8.31 -16.06 -4.06
CA TRP A 280 8.71 -16.74 -5.31
C TRP A 280 10.21 -16.93 -5.42
N ARG A 281 11.02 -15.95 -5.02
CA ARG A 281 12.50 -16.07 -5.00
C ARG A 281 13.00 -17.06 -3.97
N SER A 282 12.30 -17.20 -2.85
CA SER A 282 12.67 -18.13 -1.76
C SER A 282 12.15 -19.55 -1.96
N TYR A 283 11.34 -19.79 -3.00
CA TYR A 283 10.83 -21.10 -3.32
C TYR A 283 11.94 -22.03 -3.87
N ASP A 284 12.10 -23.24 -3.29
CA ASP A 284 13.09 -24.21 -3.73
C ASP A 284 12.62 -24.95 -4.99
N GLN A 285 13.21 -24.63 -6.13
CA GLN A 285 12.90 -25.25 -7.42
C GLN A 285 13.25 -26.75 -7.49
N ARG A 286 14.07 -27.26 -6.57
CA ARG A 286 14.39 -28.70 -6.52
C ARG A 286 13.16 -29.55 -6.24
N LEU A 287 12.18 -29.01 -5.54
CA LEU A 287 10.89 -29.66 -5.31
C LEU A 287 10.11 -29.91 -6.61
N ASP A 288 10.15 -28.96 -7.55
CA ASP A 288 9.53 -29.12 -8.86
C ASP A 288 10.26 -30.18 -9.69
N GLN A 289 11.60 -30.24 -9.61
CA GLN A 289 12.40 -31.26 -10.29
C GLN A 289 12.11 -32.65 -9.74
N THR A 290 12.07 -32.79 -8.42
CA THR A 290 11.71 -34.05 -7.76
C THR A 290 10.30 -34.51 -8.13
N ALA A 291 9.33 -33.60 -8.14
CA ALA A 291 7.95 -33.92 -8.53
C ALA A 291 7.87 -34.44 -9.98
N ARG A 292 8.64 -33.82 -10.88
CA ARG A 292 8.69 -34.23 -12.30
C ARG A 292 9.42 -35.58 -12.48
N SER A 293 10.47 -35.84 -11.73
CA SER A 293 11.13 -37.14 -11.75
C SER A 293 10.24 -38.28 -11.22
N LEU A 294 9.24 -37.94 -10.39
CA LEU A 294 8.19 -38.87 -9.93
C LEU A 294 7.01 -38.97 -10.91
N GLY A 295 7.13 -38.42 -12.14
CA GLY A 295 6.14 -38.55 -13.20
C GLY A 295 5.03 -37.52 -13.21
N LEU A 296 5.09 -36.46 -12.35
CA LEU A 296 4.11 -35.39 -12.39
C LEU A 296 4.37 -34.43 -13.58
N ASN A 297 3.33 -34.10 -14.32
CA ASN A 297 3.43 -33.07 -15.35
C ASN A 297 3.51 -31.66 -14.72
N GLY A 298 3.83 -30.63 -15.54
CA GLY A 298 4.02 -29.27 -15.07
C GLY A 298 2.80 -28.68 -14.34
N TRP A 299 1.58 -28.96 -14.82
CA TRP A 299 0.33 -28.52 -14.19
C TRP A 299 0.08 -29.19 -12.84
N GLN A 300 0.31 -30.53 -12.78
CA GLN A 300 0.20 -31.29 -11.54
C GLN A 300 1.24 -30.85 -10.50
N THR A 301 2.49 -30.60 -10.92
CA THR A 301 3.55 -30.06 -10.07
C THR A 301 3.13 -28.73 -9.48
N TRP A 302 2.58 -27.85 -10.31
CA TRP A 302 2.13 -26.52 -9.84
C TRP A 302 1.04 -26.64 -8.77
N TRP A 303 -0.03 -27.41 -9.02
CA TRP A 303 -1.16 -27.51 -8.09
C TRP A 303 -0.87 -28.36 -6.83
N ARG A 304 -0.07 -29.43 -6.96
CA ARG A 304 0.18 -30.37 -5.86
C ARG A 304 1.41 -30.02 -5.01
N VAL A 305 2.38 -29.30 -5.57
CA VAL A 305 3.66 -29.00 -4.89
C VAL A 305 3.81 -27.51 -4.66
N LYS A 306 3.79 -26.71 -5.71
CA LYS A 306 4.10 -25.27 -5.62
C LYS A 306 3.00 -24.44 -4.97
N PHE A 307 1.76 -24.58 -5.45
CA PHE A 307 0.61 -23.85 -4.93
C PHE A 307 0.39 -24.02 -3.42
N PRO A 308 0.42 -25.24 -2.84
CA PRO A 308 0.24 -25.42 -1.41
C PRO A 308 1.30 -24.72 -0.56
N GLN A 309 2.55 -24.64 -1.04
CA GLN A 309 3.64 -23.96 -0.34
C GLN A 309 3.53 -22.43 -0.44
N LEU A 310 3.09 -21.91 -1.59
CA LEU A 310 2.90 -20.50 -1.82
C LEU A 310 1.52 -19.99 -1.35
N LYS A 311 0.60 -20.88 -0.98
CA LYS A 311 -0.77 -20.54 -0.56
C LYS A 311 -0.84 -19.43 0.50
N PRO A 312 -0.04 -19.44 1.58
CA PRO A 312 -0.08 -18.35 2.55
C PRO A 312 0.30 -16.99 1.95
N ALA A 313 1.30 -16.97 1.06
CA ALA A 313 1.72 -15.76 0.38
C ALA A 313 0.67 -15.26 -0.63
N LEU A 314 0.00 -16.19 -1.33
CA LEU A 314 -1.07 -15.85 -2.28
C LEU A 314 -2.27 -15.22 -1.57
N TRP A 315 -2.71 -15.78 -0.43
CA TRP A 315 -3.80 -15.20 0.34
C TRP A 315 -3.44 -13.83 0.92
N LEU A 316 -2.20 -13.67 1.41
CA LEU A 316 -1.72 -12.38 1.88
C LEU A 316 -1.67 -11.35 0.76
N ALA A 317 -1.15 -11.72 -0.41
CA ALA A 317 -1.11 -10.83 -1.57
C ALA A 317 -2.50 -10.44 -2.06
N PHE A 318 -3.44 -11.38 -2.04
CA PHE A 318 -4.84 -11.12 -2.37
C PHE A 318 -5.47 -10.12 -1.39
N ALA A 319 -5.28 -10.30 -0.08
CA ALA A 319 -5.78 -9.35 0.93
C ALA A 319 -5.16 -7.95 0.77
N VAL A 320 -3.87 -7.88 0.46
CA VAL A 320 -3.20 -6.61 0.13
C VAL A 320 -3.84 -5.96 -1.09
N GLY A 321 -4.10 -6.74 -2.14
CA GLY A 321 -4.76 -6.25 -3.35
C GLY A 321 -6.15 -5.69 -3.08
N CYS A 322 -6.99 -6.44 -2.36
CA CYS A 322 -8.33 -5.98 -1.96
C CYS A 322 -8.25 -4.69 -1.14
N SER A 323 -7.30 -4.61 -0.18
CA SER A 323 -7.13 -3.43 0.64
C SER A 323 -6.69 -2.20 -0.16
N VAL A 324 -5.80 -2.38 -1.13
CA VAL A 324 -5.37 -1.31 -2.05
C VAL A 324 -6.54 -0.84 -2.92
N SER A 325 -7.34 -1.77 -3.46
CA SER A 325 -8.51 -1.42 -4.27
C SER A 325 -9.56 -0.66 -3.45
N LEU A 326 -9.83 -1.11 -2.21
CA LEU A 326 -10.77 -0.44 -1.31
C LEU A 326 -10.32 0.98 -0.92
N ALA A 327 -9.03 1.28 -0.97
CA ALA A 327 -8.49 2.61 -0.68
C ALA A 327 -8.46 3.56 -1.90
N GLN A 328 -8.86 3.10 -3.09
CA GLN A 328 -8.80 3.91 -4.31
C GLN A 328 -9.95 4.92 -4.37
N TYR A 329 -9.61 6.20 -4.19
CA TYR A 329 -10.55 7.33 -4.34
C TYR A 329 -10.51 7.92 -5.76
N LEU A 330 -9.36 8.46 -6.16
CA LEU A 330 -9.20 9.19 -7.41
C LEU A 330 -9.53 8.36 -8.68
N PRO A 331 -9.09 7.10 -8.81
CA PRO A 331 -9.44 6.29 -9.98
C PRO A 331 -10.93 6.12 -10.14
N THR A 332 -11.65 5.85 -9.05
CA THR A 332 -13.10 5.71 -9.05
C THR A 332 -13.78 7.03 -9.40
N GLN A 333 -13.35 8.13 -8.78
CA GLN A 333 -13.95 9.45 -8.97
C GLN A 333 -13.75 9.97 -10.39
N MET A 334 -12.52 9.88 -10.93
CA MET A 334 -12.19 10.40 -12.26
C MET A 334 -12.78 9.57 -13.40
N LEU A 335 -12.57 8.24 -13.35
CA LEU A 335 -12.98 7.37 -14.46
C LEU A 335 -14.41 6.87 -14.31
N GLY A 336 -14.97 6.87 -13.12
CA GLY A 336 -16.37 6.55 -12.84
C GLY A 336 -17.32 7.72 -13.13
N ALA A 337 -16.80 8.96 -13.21
CA ALA A 337 -17.58 10.17 -13.51
C ALA A 337 -18.88 10.27 -12.69
N GLY A 338 -18.84 9.89 -11.41
CA GLY A 338 -20.00 9.87 -10.50
C GLY A 338 -21.01 8.74 -10.77
N ARG A 339 -20.81 7.88 -11.78
CA ARG A 339 -21.70 6.75 -12.10
C ARG A 339 -21.33 5.45 -11.40
N VAL A 340 -20.12 5.38 -10.87
CA VAL A 340 -19.63 4.28 -10.02
C VAL A 340 -19.29 4.85 -8.67
N SER A 341 -20.16 4.62 -7.69
CA SER A 341 -19.94 5.04 -6.30
C SER A 341 -19.41 3.87 -5.47
N THR A 342 -18.45 4.15 -4.61
CA THR A 342 -17.85 3.22 -3.67
C THR A 342 -17.92 3.77 -2.26
N LEU A 343 -17.69 2.91 -1.27
CA LEU A 343 -17.63 3.34 0.13
C LEU A 343 -16.58 4.45 0.32
N THR A 344 -15.44 4.37 -0.38
CA THR A 344 -14.33 5.34 -0.27
C THR A 344 -14.70 6.68 -0.91
N THR A 345 -15.35 6.69 -2.08
CA THR A 345 -15.78 7.94 -2.70
C THR A 345 -16.80 8.67 -1.84
N GLU A 346 -17.74 7.93 -1.26
CA GLU A 346 -18.76 8.49 -0.38
C GLU A 346 -18.18 8.95 0.97
N ALA A 347 -17.25 8.17 1.56
CA ALA A 347 -16.59 8.55 2.80
C ALA A 347 -15.83 9.89 2.66
N VAL A 348 -15.12 10.10 1.54
CA VAL A 348 -14.41 11.36 1.28
C VAL A 348 -15.39 12.52 1.07
N THR A 349 -16.47 12.31 0.31
CA THR A 349 -17.49 13.34 0.06
C THR A 349 -18.19 13.75 1.36
N LEU A 350 -18.58 12.78 2.19
CA LEU A 350 -19.25 13.02 3.46
C LEU A 350 -18.32 13.58 4.55
N ALA A 351 -17.00 13.35 4.43
CA ALA A 351 -16.04 13.90 5.39
C ALA A 351 -15.99 15.43 5.39
N SER A 352 -16.30 16.06 4.24
CA SER A 352 -16.47 17.52 4.13
C SER A 352 -17.84 18.01 4.62
N GLY A 353 -18.77 17.08 4.90
CA GLY A 353 -20.13 17.38 5.40
C GLY A 353 -20.17 17.74 6.88
N GLN A 354 -21.33 18.28 7.32
CA GLN A 354 -21.51 18.74 8.69
C GLN A 354 -21.83 17.62 9.69
N ASP A 355 -22.32 16.44 9.24
CA ASP A 355 -22.71 15.36 10.15
C ASP A 355 -21.59 14.36 10.39
N ARG A 356 -20.86 14.56 11.49
CA ARG A 356 -19.75 13.69 11.91
C ARG A 356 -20.15 12.23 12.19
N ARG A 357 -21.45 11.97 12.46
CA ARG A 357 -21.95 10.64 12.78
C ARG A 357 -22.02 9.78 11.54
N ILE A 358 -22.55 10.34 10.44
CA ILE A 358 -22.60 9.68 9.14
C ILE A 358 -21.17 9.45 8.64
N SER A 359 -20.33 10.49 8.68
CA SER A 359 -18.90 10.35 8.30
C SER A 359 -18.18 9.27 9.13
N ALA A 360 -18.53 9.12 10.42
CA ALA A 360 -17.96 8.08 11.28
C ALA A 360 -18.39 6.67 10.87
N ILE A 361 -19.65 6.48 10.44
CA ILE A 361 -20.14 5.19 9.92
C ILE A 361 -19.31 4.76 8.68
N TYR A 362 -19.17 5.66 7.71
CA TYR A 362 -18.44 5.37 6.48
C TYR A 362 -16.94 5.15 6.74
N GLY A 363 -16.32 5.99 7.58
CA GLY A 363 -14.92 5.84 7.98
C GLY A 363 -14.65 4.55 8.75
N LEU A 364 -15.58 4.15 9.64
CA LEU A 364 -15.49 2.89 10.37
C LEU A 364 -15.53 1.68 9.43
N LEU A 365 -16.50 1.65 8.50
CA LEU A 365 -16.61 0.56 7.52
C LEU A 365 -15.42 0.52 6.57
N GLN A 366 -14.91 1.68 6.13
CA GLN A 366 -13.72 1.77 5.30
C GLN A 366 -12.48 1.22 6.00
N GLY A 367 -12.36 1.41 7.32
CA GLY A 367 -11.28 0.83 8.13
C GLY A 367 -11.45 -0.66 8.39
N LEU A 368 -12.69 -1.14 8.58
CA LEU A 368 -12.98 -2.53 8.90
C LEU A 368 -12.90 -3.47 7.69
N LEU A 369 -13.33 -3.05 6.49
CA LEU A 369 -13.33 -3.90 5.30
C LEU A 369 -11.95 -4.49 4.97
N PRO A 370 -10.84 -3.72 4.92
CA PRO A 370 -9.51 -4.30 4.75
C PRO A 370 -9.13 -5.32 5.82
N LEU A 371 -9.50 -5.07 7.08
CA LEU A 371 -9.23 -5.99 8.19
C LEU A 371 -9.95 -7.33 8.01
N VAL A 372 -11.17 -7.32 7.48
CA VAL A 372 -11.90 -8.55 7.14
C VAL A 372 -11.13 -9.37 6.11
N PHE A 373 -10.60 -8.75 5.03
CA PHE A 373 -9.81 -9.46 4.03
C PHE A 373 -8.51 -10.02 4.61
N PHE A 374 -7.83 -9.28 5.49
CA PHE A 374 -6.63 -9.78 6.16
C PHE A 374 -6.92 -10.92 7.12
N THR A 375 -8.01 -10.84 7.89
CA THR A 375 -8.40 -11.94 8.80
C THR A 375 -8.77 -13.20 8.04
N LEU A 376 -9.54 -13.07 6.95
CA LEU A 376 -9.86 -14.18 6.06
C LEU A 376 -8.58 -14.80 5.46
N ALA A 377 -7.66 -13.97 4.98
CA ALA A 377 -6.39 -14.43 4.44
C ALA A 377 -5.58 -15.22 5.47
N MET A 378 -5.50 -14.76 6.73
CA MET A 378 -4.83 -15.48 7.81
C MET A 378 -5.49 -16.83 8.12
N VAL A 379 -6.82 -16.88 8.21
CA VAL A 379 -7.57 -18.13 8.45
C VAL A 379 -7.34 -19.15 7.33
N PHE A 380 -7.42 -18.72 6.06
CA PHE A 380 -7.21 -19.60 4.91
C PHE A 380 -5.74 -20.02 4.73
N ALA A 381 -4.79 -19.18 5.14
CA ALA A 381 -3.38 -19.50 5.15
C ALA A 381 -3.03 -20.63 6.14
N GLN A 382 -3.64 -20.64 7.33
CA GLN A 382 -3.31 -21.56 8.42
C GLN A 382 -3.95 -22.97 8.30
N ARG A 383 -5.02 -23.14 7.53
CA ARG A 383 -5.84 -24.37 7.49
C ARG A 383 -5.13 -25.67 7.07
N LYS A 384 -3.80 -25.70 6.83
CA LYS A 384 -3.06 -26.94 6.49
C LYS A 384 -1.77 -27.19 7.28
N THR A 385 -1.37 -26.34 8.21
CA THR A 385 -0.14 -26.57 9.01
C THR A 385 -0.38 -27.47 10.23
N SER A 386 -1.64 -27.73 10.57
CA SER A 386 -2.03 -28.47 11.78
C SER A 386 -2.00 -30.02 11.65
N GLN A 387 -1.74 -30.58 10.47
CA GLN A 387 -1.79 -32.05 10.30
C GLN A 387 -0.42 -32.75 10.24
N THR A 388 0.69 -32.05 10.40
CA THR A 388 2.04 -32.67 10.32
C THR A 388 2.77 -32.79 11.67
N HIS A 389 2.09 -32.52 12.79
CA HIS A 389 2.69 -32.66 14.15
C HIS A 389 2.17 -33.86 14.97
N ILE A 390 1.44 -34.80 14.38
CA ILE A 390 1.02 -36.03 15.07
C ILE A 390 1.61 -37.23 14.31
N THR A 391 2.89 -37.39 14.37
CA THR A 391 3.62 -38.68 14.29
C THR A 391 5.13 -38.39 14.35
N ARG A 392 5.63 -38.27 15.58
CA ARG A 392 6.99 -38.69 15.96
C ARG A 392 6.94 -39.05 17.43
#